data_5aee74bda75ea4cde4862b14d2fa3255
#
_entry.id   5aee74bda75ea4cde4862b14d2fa3255
#
_cell.length_a   1.000
_cell.length_b   1.000
_cell.length_c   1.000
_cell.angle_alpha   90.00
_cell.angle_beta   90.00
_cell.angle_gamma   90.00
#
_symmetry.space_group_name_H-M   'P 1'
#
loop_
_entity.id
_entity.type
_entity.pdbx_description
1 polymer ?
#
loop_
_entity_poly.entity_id
_entity_poly.type
_entity_poly.pdbx_seq_one_letter_code
_entity_poly.pdbx_strand_id
1 'polypeptide(L)'
;MLFSDHPRTHYRNAPAHEVICQLRFPSILTINSVEPADFQEAIRAEFPQYARRQDAAPPRITGLGSPNPKVEQQPPVTNHNFVSEDNQWKLNLTKDFIALSTLHYPGWEEFARQLDKPLAAFIRLYKPAYFQRVGLRYVNIFSRARLGLEGARWAEL
;
A
#
# COMPACT_ATOMS: atom_id res chain seq x y z
N MET A 1 18.02 20.04 -3.73
CA MET A 1 17.38 18.86 -4.32
C MET A 1 17.02 17.88 -3.22
N LEU A 2 15.83 17.30 -3.27
CA LEU A 2 15.35 16.34 -2.26
C LEU A 2 15.83 14.90 -2.54
N PHE A 3 16.45 14.66 -3.70
CA PHE A 3 16.91 13.35 -4.12
C PHE A 3 18.36 13.42 -4.60
N SER A 4 19.12 12.38 -4.31
CA SER A 4 20.53 12.25 -4.73
C SER A 4 20.61 12.00 -6.24
N ASP A 5 21.54 12.67 -6.92
CA ASP A 5 21.85 12.44 -8.33
C ASP A 5 22.77 11.21 -8.55
N HIS A 6 23.09 10.47 -7.47
CA HIS A 6 23.88 9.25 -7.61
C HIS A 6 23.12 8.18 -8.39
N PRO A 7 23.81 7.45 -9.28
CA PRO A 7 23.18 6.34 -10.00
C PRO A 7 22.64 5.30 -9.02
N ARG A 8 21.43 4.83 -9.28
CA ARG A 8 20.79 3.82 -8.44
C ARG A 8 21.49 2.49 -8.58
N THR A 9 21.81 1.87 -7.45
CA THR A 9 22.44 0.56 -7.42
C THR A 9 21.36 -0.51 -7.38
N HIS A 10 21.40 -1.44 -8.34
CA HIS A 10 20.57 -2.63 -8.33
C HIS A 10 21.35 -3.79 -7.74
N TYR A 11 20.87 -4.33 -6.63
CA TYR A 11 21.47 -5.50 -6.00
C TYR A 11 20.92 -6.77 -6.65
N ARG A 12 21.81 -7.69 -7.02
CA ARG A 12 21.46 -8.97 -7.65
C ARG A 12 20.51 -9.81 -6.77
N ASN A 13 20.68 -9.75 -5.45
CA ASN A 13 19.90 -10.45 -4.45
C ASN A 13 19.29 -9.42 -3.49
N ALA A 14 18.46 -8.51 -4.02
CA ALA A 14 17.78 -7.51 -3.20
C ALA A 14 16.88 -8.20 -2.15
N PRO A 15 16.96 -7.80 -0.87
CA PRO A 15 16.15 -8.40 0.19
C PRO A 15 14.68 -7.94 0.16
N ALA A 16 14.32 -7.01 -0.73
CA ALA A 16 12.97 -6.48 -0.84
C ALA A 16 11.99 -7.59 -1.17
N HIS A 17 11.11 -7.89 -0.21
CA HIS A 17 10.05 -8.89 -0.34
C HIS A 17 8.74 -8.25 -0.79
N GLU A 18 8.40 -7.11 -0.19
CA GLU A 18 7.22 -6.35 -0.54
C GLU A 18 7.55 -4.86 -0.56
N VAL A 19 7.05 -4.16 -1.56
CA VAL A 19 7.14 -2.69 -1.63
C VAL A 19 5.73 -2.13 -1.72
N ILE A 20 5.43 -1.14 -0.87
CA ILE A 20 4.12 -0.53 -0.74
C ILE A 20 4.26 0.99 -0.84
N CYS A 21 3.51 1.60 -1.74
CA CYS A 21 3.31 3.06 -1.76
C CYS A 21 1.87 3.36 -1.36
N GLN A 22 1.69 4.11 -0.28
CA GLN A 22 0.38 4.50 0.25
C GLN A 22 0.23 6.02 0.25
N LEU A 23 -0.85 6.50 -0.32
CA LEU A 23 -1.26 7.90 -0.28
C LEU A 23 -2.53 8.04 0.57
N ARG A 24 -2.43 8.75 1.68
CA ARG A 24 -3.55 9.03 2.58
C ARG A 24 -4.18 10.38 2.27
N PHE A 25 -5.49 10.46 2.40
CA PHE A 25 -6.29 11.65 2.14
C PHE A 25 -7.43 11.78 3.17
N PRO A 26 -8.06 12.95 3.31
CA PRO A 26 -9.28 13.10 4.11
C PRO A 26 -10.37 12.13 3.65
N SER A 27 -11.11 11.55 4.59
CA SER A 27 -12.08 10.49 4.31
C SER A 27 -13.06 10.88 3.21
N ILE A 28 -13.17 10.03 2.20
CA ILE A 28 -14.14 10.11 1.11
C ILE A 28 -15.19 9.02 1.33
N LEU A 29 -16.32 9.38 1.93
CA LEU A 29 -17.33 8.45 2.41
C LEU A 29 -17.99 7.63 1.30
N THR A 30 -18.07 8.18 0.10
CA THR A 30 -18.63 7.50 -1.08
C THR A 30 -17.91 6.19 -1.38
N ILE A 31 -16.58 6.12 -1.17
CA ILE A 31 -15.79 4.90 -1.40
C ILE A 31 -16.23 3.76 -0.49
N ASN A 32 -16.74 4.07 0.71
CA ASN A 32 -17.20 3.05 1.65
C ASN A 32 -18.66 2.65 1.44
N SER A 33 -19.45 3.49 0.76
CA SER A 33 -20.89 3.37 0.61
C SER A 33 -21.30 2.72 -0.70
N VAL A 34 -20.53 2.92 -1.76
CA VAL A 34 -20.84 2.47 -3.13
C VAL A 34 -19.64 1.70 -3.68
N GLU A 35 -19.92 0.66 -4.47
CA GLU A 35 -18.85 -0.04 -5.18
C GLU A 35 -18.17 0.89 -6.20
N PRO A 36 -16.83 0.86 -6.27
CA PRO A 36 -16.05 1.78 -7.11
C PRO A 36 -16.04 1.32 -8.58
N ALA A 37 -17.22 1.19 -9.21
CA ALA A 37 -17.37 0.68 -10.56
C ALA A 37 -16.64 1.54 -11.61
N ASP A 38 -16.79 2.86 -11.55
CA ASP A 38 -16.12 3.78 -12.49
C ASP A 38 -14.59 3.73 -12.34
N PHE A 39 -14.13 3.53 -11.11
CA PHE A 39 -12.70 3.39 -10.85
C PHE A 39 -12.18 2.05 -11.40
N GLN A 40 -12.89 0.97 -11.14
CA GLN A 40 -12.59 -0.36 -11.68
C GLN A 40 -12.56 -0.33 -13.21
N GLU A 41 -13.54 0.28 -13.85
CA GLU A 41 -13.58 0.43 -15.30
C GLU A 41 -12.35 1.17 -15.86
N ALA A 42 -11.88 2.21 -15.15
CA ALA A 42 -10.72 3.00 -15.58
C ALA A 42 -9.39 2.24 -15.50
N ILE A 43 -9.29 1.22 -14.63
CA ILE A 43 -8.04 0.49 -14.36
C ILE A 43 -8.09 -1.00 -14.72
N ARG A 44 -9.23 -1.53 -15.16
CA ARG A 44 -9.44 -2.98 -15.35
C ARG A 44 -8.52 -3.63 -16.38
N ALA A 45 -7.95 -2.85 -17.29
CA ALA A 45 -6.99 -3.37 -18.25
C ALA A 45 -5.69 -3.84 -17.58
N GLU A 46 -5.26 -3.17 -16.50
CA GLU A 46 -4.06 -3.50 -15.73
C GLU A 46 -4.38 -4.32 -14.47
N PHE A 47 -5.57 -4.07 -13.88
CA PHE A 47 -6.04 -4.71 -12.64
C PHE A 47 -7.42 -5.34 -12.83
N PRO A 48 -7.51 -6.46 -13.60
CA PRO A 48 -8.79 -7.06 -13.95
C PRO A 48 -9.50 -7.75 -12.79
N GLN A 49 -8.76 -8.20 -11.78
CA GLN A 49 -9.33 -8.93 -10.66
C GLN A 49 -9.79 -7.97 -9.56
N TYR A 50 -11.01 -8.15 -9.07
CA TYR A 50 -11.58 -7.35 -7.99
C TYR A 50 -12.06 -8.21 -6.85
N ALA A 51 -11.80 -7.77 -5.63
CA ALA A 51 -12.33 -8.36 -4.41
C ALA A 51 -12.64 -7.27 -3.37
N ARG A 52 -13.78 -7.39 -2.71
CA ARG A 52 -14.16 -6.54 -1.59
C ARG A 52 -13.86 -7.25 -0.28
N ARG A 53 -13.21 -6.56 0.67
CA ARG A 53 -12.95 -7.04 2.03
C ARG A 53 -13.48 -6.05 3.05
N GLN A 54 -13.83 -6.58 4.22
CA GLN A 54 -14.14 -5.78 5.41
C GLN A 54 -12.97 -5.95 6.38
N ASP A 55 -12.19 -4.88 6.56
CA ASP A 55 -11.07 -4.88 7.47
C ASP A 55 -11.54 -4.34 8.84
N ALA A 56 -11.19 -5.05 9.92
CA ALA A 56 -11.47 -4.56 11.27
C ALA A 56 -10.70 -3.25 11.51
N ALA A 57 -11.42 -2.21 11.90
CA ALA A 57 -10.77 -0.97 12.32
C ALA A 57 -10.17 -1.16 13.73
N PRO A 58 -8.98 -0.60 14.00
CA PRO A 58 -8.42 -0.66 15.35
C PRO A 58 -9.36 0.04 16.34
N PRO A 59 -9.53 -0.50 17.57
CA PRO A 59 -10.37 0.11 18.57
C PRO A 59 -9.84 1.52 18.93
N ARG A 60 -10.74 2.45 19.13
CA ARG A 60 -10.41 3.78 19.59
C ARG A 60 -10.39 3.79 21.12
N ILE A 61 -9.23 4.10 21.70
CA ILE A 61 -9.10 4.25 23.14
C ILE A 61 -9.20 5.73 23.47
N THR A 62 -10.23 6.09 24.24
CA THR A 62 -10.42 7.46 24.75
C THR A 62 -10.16 7.50 26.25
N GLY A 63 -9.63 8.61 26.75
CA GLY A 63 -9.32 8.76 28.19
C GLY A 63 -8.07 8.01 28.63
N LEU A 64 -7.05 7.90 27.78
CA LEU A 64 -5.70 7.45 28.19
C LEU A 64 -5.18 8.35 29.31
N GLY A 65 -5.03 7.79 30.52
CA GLY A 65 -4.65 8.52 31.73
C GLY A 65 -5.81 8.78 32.72
N SER A 66 -7.06 8.46 32.37
CA SER A 66 -8.17 8.45 33.32
C SER A 66 -8.28 7.08 34.01
N PRO A 67 -8.93 7.02 35.24
CA PRO A 67 -9.13 5.75 35.93
C PRO A 67 -9.97 4.73 35.16
N ASN A 68 -10.76 5.17 34.14
CA ASN A 68 -11.63 4.32 33.33
C ASN A 68 -11.46 4.67 31.84
N PRO A 69 -10.44 4.16 31.13
CA PRO A 69 -10.31 4.34 29.70
C PRO A 69 -11.47 3.63 28.98
N LYS A 70 -12.10 4.31 28.05
CA LYS A 70 -13.15 3.73 27.19
C LYS A 70 -12.54 3.18 25.92
N VAL A 71 -12.85 1.93 25.61
CA VAL A 71 -12.50 1.26 24.37
C VAL A 71 -13.75 1.23 23.49
N GLU A 72 -13.73 1.98 22.40
CA GLU A 72 -14.83 2.00 21.41
C GLU A 72 -14.42 1.16 20.21
N GLN A 73 -15.24 0.16 19.89
CA GLN A 73 -15.09 -0.58 18.64
C GLN A 73 -15.48 0.31 17.46
N GLN A 74 -14.60 0.41 16.47
CA GLN A 74 -14.89 1.17 15.27
C GLN A 74 -15.60 0.27 14.22
N PRO A 75 -16.48 0.85 13.39
CA PRO A 75 -17.08 0.09 12.30
C PRO A 75 -15.98 -0.38 11.32
N PRO A 76 -16.16 -1.57 10.70
CA PRO A 76 -15.22 -2.10 9.76
C PRO A 76 -15.03 -1.16 8.56
N VAL A 77 -13.84 -1.13 8.01
CA VAL A 77 -13.49 -0.34 6.83
C VAL A 77 -13.58 -1.22 5.61
N THR A 78 -14.33 -0.79 4.61
CA THR A 78 -14.36 -1.47 3.31
C THR A 78 -13.04 -1.23 2.58
N ASN A 79 -12.41 -2.32 2.18
CA ASN A 79 -11.18 -2.32 1.40
C ASN A 79 -11.45 -2.96 0.03
N HIS A 80 -11.37 -2.16 -1.01
CA HIS A 80 -11.50 -2.60 -2.39
C HIS A 80 -10.12 -2.99 -2.90
N ASN A 81 -9.95 -4.26 -3.26
CA ASN A 81 -8.70 -4.82 -3.74
C ASN A 81 -8.80 -5.06 -5.24
N PHE A 82 -7.86 -4.52 -5.99
CA PHE A 82 -7.71 -4.76 -7.42
C PHE A 82 -6.34 -5.41 -7.64
N VAL A 83 -6.30 -6.48 -8.41
CA VAL A 83 -5.09 -7.28 -8.60
C VAL A 83 -4.82 -7.45 -10.08
N SER A 84 -3.54 -7.37 -10.48
CA SER A 84 -3.11 -7.63 -11.85
C SER A 84 -3.33 -9.09 -12.24
N GLU A 85 -3.38 -9.38 -13.54
CA GLU A 85 -3.59 -10.73 -14.07
C GLU A 85 -2.54 -11.73 -13.56
N ASP A 86 -1.28 -11.30 -13.48
CA ASP A 86 -0.14 -12.09 -12.99
C ASP A 86 -0.04 -12.17 -11.46
N ASN A 87 -0.96 -11.54 -10.73
CA ASN A 87 -0.97 -11.42 -9.26
C ASN A 87 0.28 -10.74 -8.66
N GLN A 88 1.08 -10.04 -9.46
CA GLN A 88 2.29 -9.36 -8.98
C GLN A 88 1.99 -8.01 -8.34
N TRP A 89 0.93 -7.35 -8.80
CA TRP A 89 0.56 -6.02 -8.35
C TRP A 89 -0.81 -6.01 -7.71
N LYS A 90 -0.91 -5.32 -6.60
CA LYS A 90 -2.15 -5.18 -5.85
C LYS A 90 -2.39 -3.71 -5.52
N LEU A 91 -3.57 -3.23 -5.89
CA LEU A 91 -4.05 -1.90 -5.56
C LEU A 91 -5.15 -2.02 -4.50
N ASN A 92 -5.01 -1.26 -3.42
CA ASN A 92 -5.98 -1.14 -2.35
C ASN A 92 -6.62 0.25 -2.37
N LEU A 93 -7.93 0.31 -2.31
CA LEU A 93 -8.68 1.55 -2.18
C LEU A 93 -9.61 1.46 -0.98
N THR A 94 -9.48 2.41 -0.07
CA THR A 94 -10.37 2.61 1.09
C THR A 94 -10.86 4.05 1.12
N LYS A 95 -11.77 4.35 2.02
CA LYS A 95 -12.23 5.73 2.21
C LYS A 95 -11.13 6.71 2.65
N ASP A 96 -9.97 6.23 3.15
CA ASP A 96 -8.91 7.03 3.77
C ASP A 96 -7.56 6.93 3.06
N PHE A 97 -7.38 5.99 2.16
CA PHE A 97 -6.12 5.83 1.40
C PHE A 97 -6.30 5.05 0.10
N ILE A 98 -5.37 5.28 -0.82
CA ILE A 98 -5.05 4.41 -1.95
C ILE A 98 -3.62 3.90 -1.79
N ALA A 99 -3.38 2.62 -2.07
CA ALA A 99 -2.05 2.03 -1.97
C ALA A 99 -1.80 1.02 -3.10
N LEU A 100 -0.61 1.10 -3.70
CA LEU A 100 -0.09 0.07 -4.61
C LEU A 100 0.95 -0.75 -3.88
N SER A 101 0.90 -2.07 -4.02
CA SER A 101 1.93 -2.97 -3.51
C SER A 101 2.34 -4.02 -4.53
N THR A 102 3.59 -4.51 -4.39
CA THR A 102 4.11 -5.62 -5.19
C THR A 102 5.00 -6.51 -4.35
N LEU A 103 4.95 -7.82 -4.62
CA LEU A 103 5.87 -8.82 -4.07
C LEU A 103 7.07 -9.06 -4.98
N HIS A 104 7.05 -8.47 -6.17
CA HIS A 104 8.13 -8.56 -7.14
C HIS A 104 8.54 -7.15 -7.57
N TYR A 105 9.40 -6.52 -6.78
CA TYR A 105 9.81 -5.14 -7.01
C TYR A 105 10.94 -5.05 -8.05
N PRO A 106 10.66 -4.58 -9.27
CA PRO A 106 11.65 -4.49 -10.33
C PRO A 106 12.50 -3.21 -10.28
N GLY A 107 12.04 -2.20 -9.54
CA GLY A 107 12.67 -0.90 -9.42
C GLY A 107 11.65 0.23 -9.34
N TRP A 108 12.12 1.43 -8.99
CA TRP A 108 11.24 2.58 -8.77
C TRP A 108 10.53 3.03 -10.04
N GLU A 109 11.21 3.05 -11.17
CA GLU A 109 10.67 3.53 -12.44
C GLU A 109 9.46 2.71 -12.88
N GLU A 110 9.56 1.39 -12.75
CA GLU A 110 8.45 0.48 -13.04
C GLU A 110 7.34 0.63 -12.01
N PHE A 111 7.68 0.69 -10.72
CA PHE A 111 6.71 0.88 -9.66
C PHE A 111 5.91 2.18 -9.84
N ALA A 112 6.60 3.29 -10.15
CA ALA A 112 5.97 4.58 -10.40
C ALA A 112 5.03 4.53 -11.62
N ARG A 113 5.45 3.87 -12.70
CA ARG A 113 4.64 3.68 -13.90
C ARG A 113 3.35 2.90 -13.61
N GLN A 114 3.42 1.85 -12.80
CA GLN A 114 2.26 1.05 -12.40
C GLN A 114 1.30 1.84 -11.48
N LEU A 115 1.82 2.80 -10.72
CA LEU A 115 1.00 3.66 -9.85
C LEU A 115 0.32 4.80 -10.63
N ASP A 116 0.94 5.29 -11.69
CA ASP A 116 0.56 6.55 -12.36
C ASP A 116 -0.89 6.52 -12.86
N LYS A 117 -1.28 5.52 -13.62
CA LYS A 117 -2.63 5.40 -14.17
C LYS A 117 -3.72 5.24 -13.09
N PRO A 118 -3.59 4.33 -12.10
CA PRO A 118 -4.54 4.23 -11.00
C PRO A 118 -4.65 5.52 -10.19
N LEU A 119 -3.53 6.19 -9.91
CA LEU A 119 -3.53 7.44 -9.16
C LEU A 119 -4.22 8.56 -9.95
N ALA A 120 -3.96 8.67 -11.25
CA ALA A 120 -4.63 9.64 -12.13
C ALA A 120 -6.14 9.39 -12.20
N ALA A 121 -6.56 8.13 -12.32
CA ALA A 121 -7.97 7.75 -12.29
C ALA A 121 -8.63 8.10 -10.95
N PHE A 122 -7.95 7.80 -9.83
CA PHE A 122 -8.41 8.16 -8.49
C PHE A 122 -8.61 9.67 -8.33
N ILE A 123 -7.61 10.47 -8.71
CA ILE A 123 -7.69 11.94 -8.61
C ILE A 123 -8.84 12.49 -9.45
N ARG A 124 -9.01 12.00 -10.67
CA ARG A 124 -10.06 12.44 -11.59
C ARG A 124 -11.47 12.15 -11.04
N LEU A 125 -11.68 10.93 -10.50
CA LEU A 125 -13.00 10.46 -10.09
C LEU A 125 -13.39 10.95 -8.69
N TYR A 126 -12.47 10.90 -7.74
CA TYR A 126 -12.78 11.20 -6.33
C TYR A 126 -12.36 12.59 -5.88
N LYS A 127 -11.53 13.30 -6.67
CA LYS A 127 -11.11 14.71 -6.44
C LYS A 127 -10.71 14.96 -4.99
N PRO A 128 -9.72 14.20 -4.43
CA PRO A 128 -9.28 14.44 -3.07
C PRO A 128 -8.82 15.89 -2.89
N ALA A 129 -9.17 16.52 -1.77
CA ALA A 129 -8.80 17.92 -1.53
C ALA A 129 -7.27 18.07 -1.43
N TYR A 130 -6.61 17.10 -0.81
CA TYR A 130 -5.14 17.03 -0.69
C TYR A 130 -4.73 15.62 -0.21
N PHE A 131 -3.44 15.34 -0.33
CA PHE A 131 -2.84 14.15 0.28
C PHE A 131 -2.21 14.54 1.63
N GLN A 132 -2.68 13.90 2.70
CA GLN A 132 -2.18 14.13 4.06
C GLN A 132 -0.80 13.51 4.27
N ARG A 133 -0.55 12.37 3.62
CA ARG A 133 0.69 11.61 3.75
C ARG A 133 0.93 10.78 2.50
N VAL A 134 2.18 10.77 2.05
CA VAL A 134 2.71 9.80 1.09
C VAL A 134 3.73 8.94 1.84
N GLY A 135 3.56 7.63 1.83
CA GLY A 135 4.45 6.68 2.47
C GLY A 135 4.93 5.65 1.46
N LEU A 136 6.26 5.47 1.38
CA LEU A 136 6.89 4.37 0.66
C LEU A 136 7.53 3.44 1.68
N ARG A 137 7.16 2.16 1.64
CA ARG A 137 7.62 1.15 2.57
C ARG A 137 8.25 -0.01 1.80
N TYR A 138 9.46 -0.38 2.21
CA TYR A 138 10.14 -1.59 1.79
C TYR A 138 10.12 -2.60 2.94
N VAL A 139 9.55 -3.77 2.69
CA VAL A 139 9.62 -4.91 3.61
C VAL A 139 10.75 -5.81 3.13
N ASN A 140 11.84 -5.84 3.89
CA ASN A 140 13.01 -6.62 3.56
C ASN A 140 13.01 -7.93 4.36
N ILE A 141 13.30 -9.04 3.68
CA ILE A 141 13.49 -10.35 4.32
C ILE A 141 14.93 -10.77 4.12
N PHE A 142 15.66 -10.88 5.23
CA PHE A 142 17.01 -11.41 5.26
C PHE A 142 16.94 -12.90 5.67
N SER A 143 17.39 -13.77 4.79
CA SER A 143 17.47 -15.20 5.04
C SER A 143 18.92 -15.66 4.92
N ARG A 144 19.44 -16.40 5.93
CA ARG A 144 20.80 -16.92 5.89
C ARG A 144 21.05 -17.80 4.65
N ALA A 145 20.07 -18.64 4.30
CA ALA A 145 20.16 -19.48 3.12
C ALA A 145 20.30 -18.66 1.83
N ARG A 146 19.51 -17.59 1.68
CA ARG A 146 19.61 -16.70 0.50
C ARG A 146 20.91 -15.92 0.42
N LEU A 147 21.53 -15.64 1.58
CA LEU A 147 22.77 -14.88 1.68
C LEU A 147 24.01 -15.81 1.64
N GLY A 148 23.84 -17.13 1.64
CA GLY A 148 24.95 -18.07 1.75
C GLY A 148 25.65 -18.07 3.12
N LEU A 149 24.92 -17.68 4.17
CA LEU A 149 25.42 -17.47 5.54
C LEU A 149 24.82 -18.50 6.52
N GLU A 150 24.63 -19.73 6.08
CA GLU A 150 23.92 -20.76 6.86
C GLU A 150 24.62 -21.12 8.17
N GLY A 151 25.96 -21.01 8.22
CA GLY A 151 26.75 -21.24 9.43
C GLY A 151 26.98 -20.01 10.31
N ALA A 152 26.62 -18.82 9.87
CA ALA A 152 26.87 -17.58 10.59
C ALA A 152 25.81 -17.28 11.65
N ARG A 153 26.20 -16.66 12.76
CA ARG A 153 25.25 -16.08 13.74
C ARG A 153 24.88 -14.66 13.32
N TRP A 154 23.64 -14.25 13.61
CA TRP A 154 23.20 -12.86 13.33
C TRP A 154 24.03 -11.78 14.04
N ALA A 155 24.65 -12.13 15.18
CA ALA A 155 25.53 -11.24 15.92
C ALA A 155 26.92 -11.04 15.26
N GLU A 156 27.23 -11.81 14.22
CA GLU A 156 28.50 -11.77 13.48
C GLU A 156 28.37 -11.01 12.13
N LEU A 157 27.14 -10.54 11.83
CA LEU A 157 26.78 -9.78 10.63
C LEU A 157 26.53 -8.31 10.96
#